data_535e558be746a7e7f8bd7fdf136adb71
#
_entry.id   535e558be746a7e7f8bd7fdf136adb71
#
_cell.length_a   1.000
_cell.length_b   1.000
_cell.length_c   1.000
_cell.angle_alpha   90.00
_cell.angle_beta   90.00
_cell.angle_gamma   90.00
#
_symmetry.space_group_name_H-M   'P 1'
#
loop_
_entity.id
_entity.type
_entity.pdbx_description
1 polymer ?
#
loop_
_entity_poly.entity_id
_entity_poly.type
_entity_poly.pdbx_seq_one_letter_code
_entity_poly.pdbx_strand_id
1 'polypeptide(L)'
;MYDPTHNSNEHAVPREGPRALSTYTETQHYLSLREILRVFWKRAWIIILVTLILVGTAVGASLVQTPVYEASAKLLLGQKQDEDQLPSNLMGSVEGLQQLTHTMAAAVDSRPVAEETIQRQGLQMNPQNLLDNLTVEQLEDTQFLQLTYSDTDPERAQEIVNAVSDVSSTKIAEANASSSDITVMVWEYAAVPRAQISPDPVRNGLLALGLGLMLGVGLAFVLEFLDDHWRSPGEVEQVTGVPTLGIIREFKVAKNRKEKGTSGLQR
;
A
#
# COMPACT_ATOMS: atom_id res chain seq x y z
N MET A 1 42.73 -99.94 9.16
CA MET A 1 42.14 -100.67 10.32
C MET A 1 41.42 -99.61 11.17
N TYR A 2 40.13 -99.82 11.29
CA TYR A 2 39.17 -99.15 12.19
C TYR A 2 38.53 -97.82 11.75
N ASP A 3 37.32 -97.95 11.18
CA ASP A 3 36.13 -97.04 11.36
C ASP A 3 35.64 -97.18 12.82
N PRO A 4 35.01 -96.23 13.45
CA PRO A 4 33.56 -95.99 13.23
C PRO A 4 33.05 -94.57 13.43
N THR A 5 32.11 -94.21 12.59
CA THR A 5 30.87 -93.49 12.89
C THR A 5 30.70 -92.78 14.23
N HIS A 6 30.48 -91.51 14.19
CA HIS A 6 29.60 -90.88 15.19
C HIS A 6 28.74 -89.80 14.54
N ASN A 7 27.48 -90.13 14.59
CA ASN A 7 26.32 -89.35 14.23
C ASN A 7 26.10 -88.29 15.36
N SER A 8 26.04 -87.08 15.03
CA SER A 8 25.58 -86.01 15.94
C SER A 8 24.62 -85.08 15.21
N ASN A 9 23.33 -85.37 15.49
CA ASN A 9 22.22 -84.48 15.14
C ASN A 9 22.48 -83.07 15.79
N GLU A 10 22.81 -82.13 14.97
CA GLU A 10 22.89 -80.72 15.39
C GLU A 10 21.61 -80.03 14.95
N HIS A 11 20.82 -79.62 15.97
CA HIS A 11 19.56 -78.90 15.82
C HIS A 11 19.84 -77.57 15.03
N ALA A 12 19.27 -77.51 13.83
CA ALA A 12 19.18 -76.24 13.06
C ALA A 12 18.26 -75.31 13.75
N VAL A 13 18.82 -74.28 14.39
CA VAL A 13 18.11 -73.10 14.84
C VAL A 13 17.68 -72.28 13.61
N PRO A 14 16.39 -71.88 13.43
CA PRO A 14 16.01 -71.04 12.34
C PRO A 14 16.68 -69.65 12.50
N ARG A 15 17.52 -69.28 11.54
CA ARG A 15 18.02 -67.92 11.44
C ARG A 15 16.85 -67.01 11.09
N GLU A 16 16.39 -66.19 12.08
CA GLU A 16 15.56 -65.04 11.81
C GLU A 16 16.31 -64.11 10.84
N GLY A 17 15.81 -64.00 9.63
CA GLY A 17 16.27 -63.00 8.65
C GLY A 17 16.08 -61.58 9.19
N PRO A 18 16.92 -60.64 8.76
CA PRO A 18 16.81 -59.26 9.22
C PRO A 18 15.41 -58.76 8.93
N ARG A 19 14.69 -58.36 10.02
CA ARG A 19 13.45 -57.59 9.93
C ARG A 19 13.75 -56.34 9.09
N ALA A 20 13.20 -56.30 7.89
CA ALA A 20 13.18 -55.11 7.08
C ALA A 20 12.54 -53.99 7.92
N LEU A 21 13.36 -53.10 8.42
CA LEU A 21 12.90 -51.81 8.90
C LEU A 21 12.20 -51.17 7.71
N SER A 22 10.87 -51.17 7.75
CA SER A 22 10.08 -50.36 6.84
C SER A 22 10.50 -48.92 7.03
N THR A 23 11.37 -48.45 6.15
CA THR A 23 11.70 -47.05 6.01
C THR A 23 10.38 -46.36 5.67
N TYR A 24 9.77 -45.75 6.68
CA TYR A 24 8.72 -44.78 6.44
C TYR A 24 9.34 -43.68 5.64
N THR A 25 9.24 -43.76 4.33
CA THR A 25 9.52 -42.65 3.43
C THR A 25 8.46 -41.61 3.73
N GLU A 26 8.80 -40.68 4.59
CA GLU A 26 8.04 -39.47 4.77
C GLU A 26 7.95 -38.80 3.38
N THR A 27 6.84 -39.04 2.71
CA THR A 27 6.52 -38.41 1.44
C THR A 27 6.29 -36.93 1.80
N GLN A 28 7.36 -36.15 1.77
CA GLN A 28 7.23 -34.70 1.82
C GLN A 28 6.33 -34.32 0.65
N HIS A 29 5.11 -33.95 0.98
CA HIS A 29 4.17 -33.35 0.04
C HIS A 29 4.75 -32.00 -0.42
N TYR A 30 5.63 -32.05 -1.42
CA TYR A 30 5.99 -30.86 -2.17
C TYR A 30 4.71 -30.40 -2.88
N LEU A 31 4.17 -29.26 -2.45
CA LEU A 31 3.04 -28.64 -3.12
C LEU A 31 3.41 -28.45 -4.60
N SER A 32 2.86 -29.28 -5.45
CA SER A 32 3.10 -29.19 -6.89
C SER A 32 2.52 -27.88 -7.39
N LEU A 33 3.27 -27.13 -8.23
CA LEU A 33 2.79 -25.91 -8.89
C LEU A 33 1.43 -26.12 -9.58
N ARG A 34 1.16 -27.36 -10.04
CA ARG A 34 -0.14 -27.73 -10.63
C ARG A 34 -1.27 -27.73 -9.60
N GLU A 35 -1.00 -28.10 -8.35
CA GLU A 35 -1.99 -28.08 -7.26
C GLU A 35 -2.33 -26.67 -6.87
N ILE A 36 -1.32 -25.81 -6.74
CA ILE A 36 -1.50 -24.38 -6.49
C ILE A 36 -2.36 -23.75 -7.59
N LEU A 37 -2.04 -24.00 -8.85
CA LEU A 37 -2.79 -23.47 -9.99
C LEU A 37 -4.23 -23.98 -10.02
N ARG A 38 -4.47 -25.24 -9.61
CA ARG A 38 -5.83 -25.83 -9.53
C ARG A 38 -6.67 -25.14 -8.45
N VAL A 39 -6.08 -24.83 -7.29
CA VAL A 39 -6.75 -24.08 -6.22
C VAL A 39 -7.15 -22.71 -6.70
N PHE A 40 -6.23 -21.99 -7.40
CA PHE A 40 -6.52 -20.69 -7.99
C PHE A 40 -7.73 -20.73 -8.94
N TRP A 41 -7.78 -21.69 -9.85
CA TRP A 41 -8.89 -21.79 -10.80
C TRP A 41 -10.21 -22.21 -10.12
N LYS A 42 -10.14 -23.11 -9.15
CA LYS A 42 -11.32 -23.58 -8.39
C LYS A 42 -11.94 -22.46 -7.55
N ARG A 43 -11.12 -21.61 -6.96
CA ARG A 43 -11.53 -20.55 -6.02
C ARG A 43 -11.38 -19.15 -6.60
N ALA A 44 -11.09 -19.02 -7.89
CA ALA A 44 -10.88 -17.73 -8.56
C ALA A 44 -12.05 -16.75 -8.36
N TRP A 45 -13.29 -17.25 -8.33
CA TRP A 45 -14.47 -16.39 -8.09
C TRP A 45 -14.45 -15.73 -6.71
N ILE A 46 -13.89 -16.40 -5.67
CA ILE A 46 -13.75 -15.85 -4.32
C ILE A 46 -12.69 -14.74 -4.33
N ILE A 47 -11.56 -14.99 -5.00
CA ILE A 47 -10.49 -13.99 -5.15
C ILE A 47 -11.04 -12.74 -5.83
N ILE A 48 -11.75 -12.92 -6.95
CA ILE A 48 -12.37 -11.83 -7.69
C ILE A 48 -13.41 -11.10 -6.84
N LEU A 49 -14.27 -11.83 -6.13
CA LEU A 49 -15.31 -11.24 -5.29
C LEU A 49 -14.71 -10.37 -4.17
N VAL A 50 -13.75 -10.91 -3.41
CA VAL A 50 -13.07 -10.20 -2.32
C VAL A 50 -12.36 -8.97 -2.84
N THR A 51 -11.62 -9.10 -3.95
CA THR A 51 -10.92 -7.99 -4.57
C THR A 51 -11.91 -6.91 -5.04
N LEU A 52 -13.00 -7.30 -5.68
CA LEU A 52 -14.01 -6.37 -6.19
C LEU A 52 -14.72 -5.61 -5.05
N ILE A 53 -15.01 -6.27 -3.93
CA ILE A 53 -15.59 -5.63 -2.74
C ILE A 53 -14.60 -4.61 -2.16
N LEU A 54 -13.31 -4.97 -2.00
CA LEU A 54 -12.32 -4.06 -1.45
C LEU A 54 -12.07 -2.85 -2.35
N VAL A 55 -11.89 -3.08 -3.65
CA VAL A 55 -11.72 -1.99 -4.63
C VAL A 55 -12.97 -1.11 -4.68
N GLY A 56 -14.15 -1.70 -4.74
CA GLY A 56 -15.42 -0.96 -4.76
C GLY A 56 -15.62 -0.11 -3.50
N THR A 57 -15.28 -0.65 -2.32
CA THR A 57 -15.34 0.09 -1.06
C THR A 57 -14.31 1.23 -1.03
N ALA A 58 -13.06 0.98 -1.44
CA ALA A 58 -12.01 1.98 -1.43
C ALA A 58 -12.30 3.14 -2.41
N VAL A 59 -12.71 2.82 -3.63
CA VAL A 59 -13.09 3.83 -4.63
C VAL A 59 -14.36 4.55 -4.20
N GLY A 60 -15.38 3.83 -3.73
CA GLY A 60 -16.62 4.43 -3.23
C GLY A 60 -16.38 5.39 -2.07
N ALA A 61 -15.57 5.00 -1.08
CA ALA A 61 -15.19 5.88 0.02
C ALA A 61 -14.41 7.11 -0.47
N SER A 62 -13.52 6.92 -1.44
CA SER A 62 -12.73 8.02 -2.03
C SER A 62 -13.61 9.05 -2.75
N LEU A 63 -14.69 8.62 -3.40
CA LEU A 63 -15.62 9.53 -4.11
C LEU A 63 -16.55 10.33 -3.17
N VAL A 64 -16.73 9.87 -1.93
CA VAL A 64 -17.57 10.55 -0.92
C VAL A 64 -16.78 11.54 -0.08
N GLN A 65 -15.42 11.42 -0.06
CA GLN A 65 -14.57 12.35 0.68
C GLN A 65 -14.58 13.74 0.04
N THR A 66 -14.45 14.78 0.88
CA THR A 66 -14.33 16.17 0.41
C THR A 66 -13.03 16.37 -0.36
N PRO A 67 -13.08 16.98 -1.55
CA PRO A 67 -11.88 17.28 -2.31
C PRO A 67 -11.00 18.29 -1.56
N VAL A 68 -9.69 18.11 -1.64
CA VAL A 68 -8.69 19.01 -1.10
C VAL A 68 -7.83 19.54 -2.25
N TYR A 69 -7.65 20.83 -2.28
CA TYR A 69 -6.85 21.56 -3.27
C TYR A 69 -5.60 22.10 -2.60
N GLU A 70 -4.53 22.20 -3.35
CA GLU A 70 -3.24 22.70 -2.88
C GLU A 70 -2.75 23.81 -3.78
N ALA A 71 -2.44 24.94 -3.17
CA ALA A 71 -1.87 26.10 -3.83
C ALA A 71 -0.45 26.32 -3.33
N SER A 72 0.50 26.60 -4.25
CA SER A 72 1.90 26.75 -3.91
C SER A 72 2.45 28.09 -4.41
N ALA A 73 3.16 28.81 -3.55
CA ALA A 73 3.91 30.02 -3.85
C ALA A 73 5.40 29.80 -3.60
N LYS A 74 6.26 30.62 -4.23
CA LYS A 74 7.71 30.53 -4.04
C LYS A 74 8.28 31.85 -3.57
N LEU A 75 9.08 31.79 -2.51
CA LEU A 75 9.88 32.88 -2.01
C LEU A 75 11.34 32.67 -2.41
N LEU A 76 12.00 33.72 -2.85
CA LEU A 76 13.44 33.76 -3.09
C LEU A 76 14.11 34.47 -1.95
N LEU A 77 15.09 33.82 -1.32
CA LEU A 77 15.99 34.42 -0.37
C LEU A 77 17.26 34.90 -1.09
N GLY A 78 17.59 36.16 -0.93
CA GLY A 78 18.78 36.73 -1.47
C GLY A 78 19.60 37.40 -0.37
N GLN A 79 20.88 37.59 -0.63
CA GLN A 79 21.75 38.45 0.18
C GLN A 79 21.97 39.78 -0.56
N LYS A 80 21.77 40.85 0.13
CA LYS A 80 22.11 42.17 -0.41
C LYS A 80 23.63 42.31 -0.38
N GLN A 81 24.23 42.30 -1.54
CA GLN A 81 25.66 42.42 -1.69
C GLN A 81 25.99 43.91 -1.84
N ASP A 82 26.83 44.44 -0.94
CA ASP A 82 27.40 45.76 -1.14
C ASP A 82 28.35 45.72 -2.34
N GLU A 83 28.16 46.64 -3.31
CA GLU A 83 28.92 46.68 -4.58
C GLU A 83 30.45 46.77 -4.39
N ASP A 84 30.93 47.17 -3.21
CA ASP A 84 32.35 47.37 -2.92
C ASP A 84 33.10 46.15 -2.34
N GLN A 85 32.43 45.07 -2.07
CA GLN A 85 33.07 43.85 -1.51
C GLN A 85 33.05 42.69 -2.50
N LEU A 86 34.21 42.40 -3.13
CA LEU A 86 34.42 41.17 -3.88
C LEU A 86 34.28 39.99 -2.92
N PRO A 87 33.41 39.01 -3.23
CA PRO A 87 33.21 37.86 -2.35
C PRO A 87 34.50 37.05 -2.27
N SER A 88 35.16 37.07 -1.14
CA SER A 88 36.41 36.34 -0.90
C SER A 88 36.22 34.82 -0.76
N ASN A 89 34.97 34.32 -0.61
CA ASN A 89 34.65 32.89 -0.48
C ASN A 89 33.24 32.59 -1.03
N LEU A 90 33.13 32.42 -2.33
CA LEU A 90 31.86 32.04 -2.99
C LEU A 90 31.24 30.76 -2.45
N MET A 91 32.07 29.78 -2.08
CA MET A 91 31.61 28.49 -1.57
C MET A 91 31.00 28.57 -0.16
N GLY A 92 31.65 29.32 0.74
CA GLY A 92 31.14 29.55 2.11
C GLY A 92 29.88 30.41 2.17
N SER A 93 29.66 31.27 1.17
CA SER A 93 28.41 32.04 1.07
C SER A 93 27.23 31.21 0.60
N VAL A 94 27.44 30.22 -0.25
CA VAL A 94 26.35 29.33 -0.72
C VAL A 94 25.84 28.43 0.41
N GLU A 95 26.74 27.77 1.13
CA GLU A 95 26.40 26.90 2.29
C GLU A 95 25.73 27.70 3.40
N GLY A 96 26.23 28.95 3.67
CA GLY A 96 25.63 29.85 4.65
C GLY A 96 24.20 30.28 4.25
N LEU A 97 23.96 30.55 2.96
CA LEU A 97 22.63 30.84 2.45
C LEU A 97 21.67 29.68 2.53
N GLN A 98 22.11 28.43 2.26
CA GLN A 98 21.29 27.24 2.42
C GLN A 98 20.85 27.04 3.88
N GLN A 99 21.78 27.19 4.84
CA GLN A 99 21.46 27.11 6.26
C GLN A 99 20.49 28.22 6.71
N LEU A 100 20.63 29.40 6.17
CA LEU A 100 19.71 30.52 6.41
C LEU A 100 18.33 30.23 5.83
N THR A 101 18.25 29.65 4.63
CA THR A 101 17.00 29.30 3.99
C THR A 101 16.21 28.29 4.86
N HIS A 102 16.88 27.31 5.42
CA HIS A 102 16.26 26.37 6.36
C HIS A 102 15.73 27.06 7.62
N THR A 103 16.51 28.00 8.17
CA THR A 103 16.09 28.80 9.35
C THR A 103 14.90 29.68 9.03
N MET A 104 14.88 30.28 7.83
CA MET A 104 13.77 31.13 7.39
C MET A 104 12.51 30.30 7.10
N ALA A 105 12.63 29.07 6.65
CA ALA A 105 11.47 28.17 6.53
C ALA A 105 10.75 28.00 7.87
N ALA A 106 11.49 27.77 8.95
CA ALA A 106 10.94 27.68 10.30
C ALA A 106 10.36 29.02 10.81
N ALA A 107 10.92 30.15 10.36
CA ALA A 107 10.39 31.50 10.70
C ALA A 107 9.06 31.75 9.97
N VAL A 108 8.92 31.32 8.74
CA VAL A 108 7.67 31.41 7.97
C VAL A 108 6.59 30.49 8.57
N ASP A 109 6.95 29.26 8.95
CA ASP A 109 6.07 28.32 9.63
C ASP A 109 5.97 28.65 11.13
N SER A 110 5.62 29.88 11.44
CA SER A 110 5.55 30.35 12.82
C SER A 110 4.22 30.98 13.15
N ARG A 111 3.85 30.87 14.42
CA ARG A 111 2.61 31.47 14.93
C ARG A 111 2.48 33.00 14.66
N PRO A 112 3.53 33.80 14.81
CA PRO A 112 3.44 35.27 14.53
C PRO A 112 3.10 35.58 13.07
N VAL A 113 3.57 34.77 12.12
CA VAL A 113 3.21 34.88 10.69
C VAL A 113 1.75 34.49 10.48
N ALA A 114 1.31 33.38 11.09
CA ALA A 114 -0.08 32.93 10.99
C ALA A 114 -1.06 33.95 11.60
N GLU A 115 -0.77 34.49 12.78
CA GLU A 115 -1.62 35.50 13.44
C GLU A 115 -1.73 36.79 12.58
N GLU A 116 -0.64 37.28 12.05
CA GLU A 116 -0.62 38.44 11.17
C GLU A 116 -1.39 38.21 9.87
N THR A 117 -1.22 37.03 9.26
CA THR A 117 -1.94 36.67 8.04
C THR A 117 -3.44 36.65 8.29
N ILE A 118 -3.88 36.00 9.38
CA ILE A 118 -5.28 35.91 9.78
C ILE A 118 -5.85 37.34 10.01
N GLN A 119 -5.10 38.20 10.69
CA GLN A 119 -5.52 39.56 10.96
C GLN A 119 -5.65 40.39 9.68
N ARG A 120 -4.67 40.34 8.78
CA ARG A 120 -4.68 41.10 7.51
C ARG A 120 -5.79 40.66 6.57
N GLN A 121 -6.05 39.34 6.51
CA GLN A 121 -7.11 38.79 5.64
C GLN A 121 -8.48 38.72 6.31
N GLY A 122 -8.59 39.04 7.60
CA GLY A 122 -9.83 38.97 8.34
C GLY A 122 -10.40 37.56 8.45
N LEU A 123 -9.52 36.55 8.46
CA LEU A 123 -9.94 35.12 8.50
C LEU A 123 -10.47 34.77 9.89
N GLN A 124 -11.57 33.99 9.92
CA GLN A 124 -12.14 33.47 11.16
C GLN A 124 -11.64 32.05 11.45
N MET A 125 -10.32 31.93 11.67
CA MET A 125 -9.69 30.65 11.98
C MET A 125 -8.64 30.80 13.08
N ASN A 126 -8.30 29.68 13.72
CA ASN A 126 -7.21 29.64 14.70
C ASN A 126 -5.85 29.62 13.97
N PRO A 127 -4.83 30.36 14.45
CA PRO A 127 -3.47 30.28 13.90
C PRO A 127 -2.92 28.87 13.74
N GLN A 128 -3.24 27.96 14.68
CA GLN A 128 -2.84 26.56 14.57
C GLN A 128 -3.46 25.87 13.37
N ASN A 129 -4.74 26.12 13.07
CA ASN A 129 -5.40 25.51 11.90
C ASN A 129 -4.78 26.00 10.59
N LEU A 130 -4.28 27.25 10.55
CA LEU A 130 -3.55 27.75 9.38
C LEU A 130 -2.21 27.00 9.23
N LEU A 131 -1.45 26.85 10.32
CA LEU A 131 -0.17 26.15 10.32
C LEU A 131 -0.31 24.66 10.01
N ASP A 132 -1.35 24.00 10.51
CA ASP A 132 -1.59 22.57 10.27
C ASP A 132 -1.84 22.25 8.78
N ASN A 133 -2.30 23.26 8.01
CA ASN A 133 -2.54 23.14 6.56
C ASN A 133 -1.47 23.85 5.71
N LEU A 134 -0.47 24.48 6.34
CA LEU A 134 0.65 25.12 5.69
C LEU A 134 1.87 24.20 5.73
N THR A 135 2.52 24.05 4.60
CA THR A 135 3.81 23.37 4.50
C THR A 135 4.82 24.33 3.91
N VAL A 136 5.96 24.46 4.56
CA VAL A 136 7.06 25.32 4.12
C VAL A 136 8.30 24.49 3.96
N GLU A 137 8.79 24.37 2.73
CA GLU A 137 9.93 23.52 2.40
C GLU A 137 10.95 24.28 1.56
N GLN A 138 12.23 23.98 1.78
CA GLN A 138 13.29 24.47 0.90
C GLN A 138 13.30 23.59 -0.37
N LEU A 139 13.35 24.23 -1.53
CA LEU A 139 13.37 23.51 -2.80
C LEU A 139 14.81 23.07 -3.13
N GLU A 140 15.09 21.77 -3.00
CA GLU A 140 16.31 21.07 -3.46
C GLU A 140 17.63 21.86 -3.27
N ASP A 141 18.06 22.14 -2.05
CA ASP A 141 19.30 22.85 -1.74
C ASP A 141 19.46 24.22 -2.44
N THR A 142 18.36 24.81 -2.85
CA THR A 142 18.32 26.16 -3.45
C THR A 142 17.99 27.22 -2.41
N GLN A 143 17.96 28.46 -2.86
CA GLN A 143 17.54 29.64 -2.06
C GLN A 143 16.02 29.89 -2.14
N PHE A 144 15.28 28.94 -2.74
CA PHE A 144 13.83 29.03 -2.83
C PHE A 144 13.16 28.31 -1.66
N LEU A 145 12.18 28.98 -1.08
CA LEU A 145 11.19 28.38 -0.19
C LEU A 145 9.88 28.20 -0.95
N GLN A 146 9.38 27.00 -0.95
CA GLN A 146 8.04 26.68 -1.43
C GLN A 146 7.08 26.68 -0.24
N LEU A 147 6.07 27.53 -0.32
CA LEU A 147 4.96 27.59 0.60
C LEU A 147 3.78 26.91 -0.06
N THR A 148 3.19 25.95 0.61
CA THR A 148 2.07 25.17 0.11
C THR A 148 0.95 25.19 1.13
N TYR A 149 -0.26 25.55 0.72
CA TYR A 149 -1.44 25.58 1.58
C TYR A 149 -2.55 24.72 1.01
N SER A 150 -3.12 23.88 1.85
CA SER A 150 -4.19 22.94 1.50
C SER A 150 -5.54 23.42 2.04
N ASP A 151 -6.55 23.47 1.18
CA ASP A 151 -7.93 23.81 1.57
C ASP A 151 -8.94 23.03 0.70
N THR A 152 -10.16 22.97 1.15
CA THR A 152 -11.29 22.43 0.37
C THR A 152 -11.79 23.39 -0.71
N ASP A 153 -11.45 24.68 -0.59
CA ASP A 153 -11.77 25.74 -1.55
C ASP A 153 -10.47 26.17 -2.28
N PRO A 154 -10.40 26.00 -3.61
CA PRO A 154 -9.20 26.30 -4.38
C PRO A 154 -8.85 27.82 -4.40
N GLU A 155 -9.86 28.70 -4.38
CA GLU A 155 -9.63 30.14 -4.36
C GLU A 155 -9.07 30.57 -3.00
N ARG A 156 -9.63 30.02 -1.93
CA ARG A 156 -9.17 30.30 -0.57
C ARG A 156 -7.76 29.74 -0.33
N ALA A 157 -7.42 28.57 -0.88
CA ALA A 157 -6.07 28.04 -0.81
C ALA A 157 -5.05 28.99 -1.44
N GLN A 158 -5.36 29.53 -2.62
CA GLN A 158 -4.54 30.52 -3.30
C GLN A 158 -4.39 31.82 -2.48
N GLU A 159 -5.51 32.39 -2.01
CA GLU A 159 -5.51 33.63 -1.28
C GLU A 159 -4.69 33.54 0.00
N ILE A 160 -4.84 32.47 0.76
CA ILE A 160 -4.13 32.29 2.03
C ILE A 160 -2.63 32.11 1.80
N VAL A 161 -2.19 31.26 0.86
CA VAL A 161 -0.75 31.06 0.62
C VAL A 161 -0.08 32.33 0.10
N ASN A 162 -0.76 33.11 -0.75
CA ASN A 162 -0.24 34.38 -1.22
C ASN A 162 -0.14 35.41 -0.08
N ALA A 163 -1.15 35.47 0.80
CA ALA A 163 -1.12 36.32 1.97
C ALA A 163 -0.01 35.94 2.96
N VAL A 164 0.20 34.62 3.20
CA VAL A 164 1.32 34.14 4.01
C VAL A 164 2.64 34.53 3.39
N SER A 165 2.78 34.44 2.06
CA SER A 165 3.99 34.83 1.33
C SER A 165 4.31 36.35 1.51
N ASP A 166 3.30 37.21 1.38
CA ASP A 166 3.45 38.64 1.55
C ASP A 166 3.77 39.00 3.01
N VAL A 167 3.07 38.42 3.98
CA VAL A 167 3.35 38.64 5.41
C VAL A 167 4.75 38.19 5.77
N SER A 168 5.15 36.98 5.29
CA SER A 168 6.47 36.43 5.56
C SER A 168 7.58 37.31 4.99
N SER A 169 7.46 37.77 3.75
CA SER A 169 8.45 38.68 3.11
C SER A 169 8.57 39.97 3.89
N THR A 170 7.46 40.55 4.33
CA THR A 170 7.44 41.81 5.12
C THR A 170 8.08 41.61 6.49
N LYS A 171 7.68 40.57 7.24
CA LYS A 171 8.21 40.30 8.59
C LYS A 171 9.70 39.97 8.58
N ILE A 172 10.16 39.20 7.60
CA ILE A 172 11.59 38.90 7.48
C ILE A 172 12.37 40.17 7.12
N ALA A 173 11.84 41.02 6.23
CA ALA A 173 12.46 42.32 5.91
C ALA A 173 12.51 43.26 7.12
N GLU A 174 11.44 43.33 7.91
CA GLU A 174 11.39 44.13 9.16
C GLU A 174 12.40 43.65 10.21
N ALA A 175 12.46 42.29 10.41
CA ALA A 175 13.39 41.67 11.36
C ALA A 175 14.86 41.94 10.97
N ASN A 176 15.16 42.00 9.67
CA ASN A 176 16.50 42.23 9.12
C ASN A 176 16.81 43.70 8.81
N ALA A 177 15.90 44.63 9.10
CA ALA A 177 16.09 46.06 8.81
C ALA A 177 17.34 46.64 9.47
N SER A 178 17.81 46.05 10.58
CA SER A 178 19.01 46.49 11.31
C SER A 178 20.31 45.81 10.82
N SER A 179 20.24 44.74 10.05
CA SER A 179 21.38 43.92 9.61
C SER A 179 21.52 43.76 8.10
N SER A 180 20.89 44.58 7.32
CA SER A 180 21.05 44.86 5.85
C SER A 180 21.33 43.67 4.88
N ASP A 181 21.59 42.47 5.38
CA ASP A 181 22.23 41.41 4.57
C ASP A 181 21.26 40.43 3.91
N ILE A 182 20.00 40.34 4.37
CA ILE A 182 19.04 39.34 3.86
C ILE A 182 17.83 40.03 3.24
N THR A 183 17.51 39.67 2.01
CA THR A 183 16.30 40.09 1.30
C THR A 183 15.46 38.89 0.98
N VAL A 184 14.16 38.98 1.23
CA VAL A 184 13.18 37.98 0.85
C VAL A 184 12.15 38.62 -0.08
N MET A 185 11.93 38.00 -1.22
CA MET A 185 10.94 38.44 -2.20
C MET A 185 10.04 37.32 -2.64
N VAL A 186 8.79 37.64 -2.92
CA VAL A 186 7.89 36.67 -3.57
C VAL A 186 8.32 36.55 -5.02
N TRP A 187 8.81 35.36 -5.39
CA TRP A 187 9.23 35.07 -6.77
C TRP A 187 8.06 34.64 -7.65
N GLU A 188 7.19 33.81 -7.10
CA GLU A 188 6.03 33.26 -7.82
C GLU A 188 4.82 33.22 -6.86
N TYR A 189 3.75 33.90 -7.25
CA TYR A 189 2.48 33.81 -6.55
C TYR A 189 1.74 32.53 -6.98
N ALA A 190 1.01 31.94 -6.05
CA ALA A 190 0.17 30.79 -6.31
C ALA A 190 -0.95 31.13 -7.30
N ALA A 191 -1.17 30.25 -8.24
CA ALA A 191 -2.37 30.25 -9.09
C ALA A 191 -3.48 29.39 -8.45
N VAL A 192 -4.73 29.65 -8.85
CA VAL A 192 -5.87 28.81 -8.42
C VAL A 192 -5.65 27.38 -8.90
N PRO A 193 -5.60 26.38 -8.01
CA PRO A 193 -5.40 24.99 -8.38
C PRO A 193 -6.59 24.47 -9.17
N ARG A 194 -6.31 23.80 -10.29
CA ARG A 194 -7.34 23.24 -11.20
C ARG A 194 -7.68 21.80 -10.90
N ALA A 195 -6.83 21.11 -10.15
CA ALA A 195 -6.99 19.69 -9.82
C ALA A 195 -6.92 19.50 -8.31
N GLN A 196 -7.75 18.61 -7.79
CA GLN A 196 -7.66 18.17 -6.40
C GLN A 196 -6.45 17.25 -6.21
N ILE A 197 -5.77 17.35 -5.07
CA ILE A 197 -4.68 16.44 -4.69
C ILE A 197 -5.18 15.22 -3.90
N SER A 198 -6.33 15.35 -3.23
CA SER A 198 -6.94 14.30 -2.42
C SER A 198 -8.46 14.43 -2.50
N PRO A 199 -9.18 13.30 -2.46
CA PRO A 199 -8.70 11.94 -2.57
C PRO A 199 -8.30 11.57 -4.01
N ASP A 200 -7.35 10.63 -4.13
CA ASP A 200 -6.99 10.02 -5.41
C ASP A 200 -7.63 8.62 -5.53
N PRO A 201 -8.79 8.49 -6.21
CA PRO A 201 -9.51 7.23 -6.32
C PRO A 201 -8.71 6.17 -7.11
N VAL A 202 -7.83 6.59 -8.02
CA VAL A 202 -7.00 5.67 -8.80
C VAL A 202 -5.92 5.04 -7.90
N ARG A 203 -5.21 5.84 -7.14
CA ARG A 203 -4.19 5.38 -6.19
C ARG A 203 -4.81 4.49 -5.12
N ASN A 204 -5.94 4.91 -4.53
CA ASN A 204 -6.64 4.14 -3.51
C ASN A 204 -7.19 2.82 -4.08
N GLY A 205 -7.69 2.84 -5.33
CA GLY A 205 -8.15 1.64 -6.04
C GLY A 205 -7.01 0.66 -6.33
N LEU A 206 -5.83 1.13 -6.75
CA LEU A 206 -4.66 0.29 -6.98
C LEU A 206 -4.13 -0.36 -5.70
N LEU A 207 -4.08 0.38 -4.60
CA LEU A 207 -3.70 -0.16 -3.30
C LEU A 207 -4.70 -1.21 -2.81
N ALA A 208 -6.00 -0.92 -2.95
CA ALA A 208 -7.06 -1.86 -2.61
C ALA A 208 -7.04 -3.13 -3.49
N LEU A 209 -6.68 -3.00 -4.77
CA LEU A 209 -6.52 -4.14 -5.68
C LEU A 209 -5.38 -5.05 -5.23
N GLY A 210 -4.21 -4.50 -4.88
CA GLY A 210 -3.09 -5.28 -4.35
C GLY A 210 -3.45 -6.02 -3.06
N LEU A 211 -4.05 -5.32 -2.10
CA LEU A 211 -4.52 -5.90 -0.84
C LEU A 211 -5.64 -6.92 -1.06
N GLY A 212 -6.57 -6.64 -1.96
CA GLY A 212 -7.69 -7.52 -2.29
C GLY A 212 -7.23 -8.84 -2.90
N LEU A 213 -6.27 -8.79 -3.82
CA LEU A 213 -5.65 -10.00 -4.39
C LEU A 213 -4.94 -10.81 -3.31
N MET A 214 -4.14 -10.17 -2.46
CA MET A 214 -3.41 -10.85 -1.38
C MET A 214 -4.37 -11.53 -0.39
N LEU A 215 -5.39 -10.82 0.08
CA LEU A 215 -6.40 -11.36 0.99
C LEU A 215 -7.28 -12.42 0.31
N GLY A 216 -7.66 -12.20 -0.95
CA GLY A 216 -8.46 -13.15 -1.72
C GLY A 216 -7.73 -14.48 -1.94
N VAL A 217 -6.44 -14.43 -2.26
CA VAL A 217 -5.59 -15.61 -2.37
C VAL A 217 -5.45 -16.32 -1.02
N GLY A 218 -5.14 -15.56 0.04
CA GLY A 218 -5.04 -16.13 1.40
C GLY A 218 -6.33 -16.84 1.82
N LEU A 219 -7.48 -16.20 1.61
CA LEU A 219 -8.79 -16.79 1.92
C LEU A 219 -9.09 -18.03 1.07
N ALA A 220 -8.72 -18.00 -0.23
CA ALA A 220 -8.88 -19.17 -1.11
C ALA A 220 -8.08 -20.38 -0.61
N PHE A 221 -6.85 -20.18 -0.13
CA PHE A 221 -6.05 -21.24 0.49
C PHE A 221 -6.63 -21.73 1.82
N VAL A 222 -7.08 -20.82 2.68
CA VAL A 222 -7.73 -21.20 3.95
C VAL A 222 -8.97 -22.04 3.68
N LEU A 223 -9.83 -21.64 2.76
CA LEU A 223 -11.03 -22.38 2.39
C LEU A 223 -10.72 -23.70 1.72
N GLU A 224 -9.62 -23.81 0.98
CA GLU A 224 -9.20 -25.10 0.41
C GLU A 224 -8.62 -26.01 1.49
N PHE A 225 -7.91 -25.46 2.48
CA PHE A 225 -7.40 -26.22 3.63
C PHE A 225 -8.52 -26.74 4.54
N LEU A 226 -9.61 -25.97 4.70
CA LEU A 226 -10.78 -26.40 5.45
C LEU A 226 -11.69 -27.38 4.67
N ASP A 227 -11.49 -27.50 3.35
CA ASP A 227 -12.26 -28.41 2.48
C ASP A 227 -11.69 -29.84 2.57
N ASP A 228 -11.90 -30.48 3.72
CA ASP A 228 -11.36 -31.79 4.12
C ASP A 228 -12.12 -32.94 3.46
N HIS A 229 -12.31 -32.87 2.13
CA HIS A 229 -12.94 -33.93 1.36
C HIS A 229 -11.88 -34.92 0.87
N TRP A 230 -12.06 -36.18 1.22
CA TRP A 230 -11.26 -37.30 0.70
C TRP A 230 -11.30 -37.29 -0.83
N ARG A 231 -10.17 -37.00 -1.49
CA ARG A 231 -10.13 -36.76 -2.94
C ARG A 231 -9.77 -37.95 -3.78
N SER A 232 -9.24 -39.00 -3.17
CA SER A 232 -8.88 -40.22 -3.91
C SER A 232 -9.10 -41.50 -3.11
N PRO A 233 -9.46 -42.60 -3.76
CA PRO A 233 -9.55 -43.91 -3.13
C PRO A 233 -8.22 -44.35 -2.48
N GLY A 234 -7.09 -43.90 -3.02
CA GLY A 234 -5.76 -44.20 -2.50
C GLY A 234 -5.47 -43.55 -1.15
N GLU A 235 -6.01 -42.35 -0.85
CA GLU A 235 -5.90 -41.70 0.47
C GLU A 235 -6.67 -42.51 1.53
N VAL A 236 -7.86 -43.00 1.18
CA VAL A 236 -8.67 -43.82 2.08
C VAL A 236 -7.93 -45.16 2.38
N GLU A 237 -7.31 -45.73 1.38
CA GLU A 237 -6.52 -46.96 1.51
C GLU A 237 -5.29 -46.80 2.39
N GLN A 238 -4.58 -45.67 2.25
CA GLN A 238 -3.40 -45.37 3.08
C GLN A 238 -3.75 -45.13 4.55
N VAL A 239 -4.88 -44.46 4.82
CA VAL A 239 -5.29 -44.12 6.20
C VAL A 239 -5.99 -45.26 6.90
N THR A 240 -6.81 -46.04 6.18
CA THR A 240 -7.60 -47.13 6.78
C THR A 240 -6.89 -48.49 6.71
N GLY A 241 -5.87 -48.65 5.86
CA GLY A 241 -5.19 -49.91 5.63
C GLY A 241 -6.05 -51.00 4.94
N VAL A 242 -7.25 -50.62 4.45
CA VAL A 242 -8.19 -51.53 3.81
C VAL A 242 -8.26 -51.28 2.31
N PRO A 243 -8.06 -52.27 1.44
CA PRO A 243 -8.11 -52.05 0.00
C PRO A 243 -9.50 -51.66 -0.47
N THR A 244 -9.55 -50.64 -1.35
CA THR A 244 -10.81 -50.13 -1.91
C THR A 244 -11.37 -51.11 -2.93
N LEU A 245 -12.50 -51.72 -2.63
CA LEU A 245 -13.12 -52.75 -3.47
C LEU A 245 -13.87 -52.20 -4.70
N GLY A 246 -14.14 -50.89 -4.74
CA GLY A 246 -14.81 -50.27 -5.88
C GLY A 246 -15.19 -48.81 -5.65
N ILE A 247 -15.40 -48.09 -6.73
CA ILE A 247 -15.82 -46.66 -6.73
C ILE A 247 -17.22 -46.60 -7.33
N ILE A 248 -18.18 -46.09 -6.56
CA ILE A 248 -19.52 -45.79 -7.06
C ILE A 248 -19.50 -44.35 -7.60
N ARG A 249 -19.62 -44.19 -8.91
CA ARG A 249 -19.72 -42.89 -9.53
C ARG A 249 -21.08 -42.26 -9.24
N GLU A 250 -21.05 -40.96 -8.91
CA GLU A 250 -22.28 -40.19 -8.75
C GLU A 250 -23.04 -40.11 -10.08
N PHE A 251 -24.26 -40.63 -10.10
CA PHE A 251 -25.16 -40.54 -11.25
C PHE A 251 -25.97 -39.26 -11.15
N LYS A 252 -25.79 -38.33 -12.09
CA LYS A 252 -26.72 -37.22 -12.24
C LYS A 252 -28.04 -37.80 -12.75
N VAL A 253 -29.04 -37.93 -11.87
CA VAL A 253 -30.40 -38.22 -12.26
C VAL A 253 -30.89 -37.09 -13.14
N ALA A 254 -31.11 -37.37 -14.42
CA ALA A 254 -31.69 -36.40 -15.35
C ALA A 254 -33.08 -36.01 -14.81
N LYS A 255 -33.19 -34.76 -14.35
CA LYS A 255 -34.45 -34.17 -13.88
C LYS A 255 -35.43 -34.20 -15.06
N ASN A 256 -36.40 -35.07 -15.01
CA ASN A 256 -37.40 -35.32 -16.03
C ASN A 256 -38.06 -33.95 -16.44
N ARG A 257 -37.81 -33.53 -17.68
CA ARG A 257 -38.42 -32.34 -18.28
C ARG A 257 -39.89 -32.68 -18.40
N LYS A 258 -40.73 -32.08 -17.53
CA LYS A 258 -42.18 -32.15 -17.65
C LYS A 258 -42.54 -31.75 -19.08
N GLU A 259 -43.05 -32.71 -19.82
CA GLU A 259 -43.74 -32.51 -21.10
C GLU A 259 -44.85 -31.49 -20.88
N LYS A 260 -44.75 -30.32 -21.50
CA LYS A 260 -45.90 -29.45 -21.72
C LYS A 260 -46.81 -30.17 -22.73
N GLY A 261 -47.82 -30.80 -22.19
CA GLY A 261 -48.89 -31.40 -22.99
C GLY A 261 -49.50 -30.37 -23.92
N THR A 262 -49.41 -30.67 -25.16
CA THR A 262 -50.21 -30.16 -26.27
C THR A 262 -51.68 -30.43 -25.95
N SER A 263 -52.45 -29.41 -25.61
CA SER A 263 -53.92 -29.46 -25.73
C SER A 263 -54.34 -28.26 -26.55
N GLY A 264 -54.48 -28.46 -27.79
CA GLY A 264 -55.07 -27.52 -28.73
C GLY A 264 -55.62 -28.26 -29.89
N LEU A 265 -56.83 -28.71 -29.82
CA LEU A 265 -57.72 -28.94 -30.97
C LEU A 265 -59.11 -29.24 -30.43
N GLN A 266 -60.00 -28.31 -30.57
CA GLN A 266 -61.35 -28.48 -31.15
C GLN A 266 -62.27 -27.28 -30.86
N ARG A 267 -62.64 -26.69 -31.91
CA ARG A 267 -63.83 -26.07 -32.44
C ARG A 267 -63.77 -24.59 -32.58
#